data_954e54e62045faba4ec09d238ef3c52e
#
_entry.id   954e54e62045faba4ec09d238ef3c52e
#
_cell.length_a   1.000
_cell.length_b   1.000
_cell.length_c   1.000
_cell.angle_alpha   90.00
_cell.angle_beta   90.00
_cell.angle_gamma   90.00
#
_symmetry.space_group_name_H-M   'P 1'
#
loop_
_entity.id
_entity.type
_entity.pdbx_description
1 polymer ?
#
loop_
_entity_poly.entity_id
_entity_poly.type
_entity_poly.pdbx_seq_one_letter_code
_entity_poly.pdbx_strand_id
1 'polypeptide(L)'
;MANITQRKGKNGRVSYRIRVFAGIDLQGKQIFRSRTFTPKDGMSARQIEKALTKEALSFEEEVRRGGLSSPDMTVDEFLQKWLNEYAAKQLKIKTVKEYQGLIPRISAALGHIKLSKLTPGHIMQFYDQLAQQGIRLDAKYKARQLLIESCPKGQRKLLAQKAVISERTVAYIWAGHNTSLPTAQKICNAMNIAFSRAFVNISPCDTLKGSSARHYHSLLSSALGMAVKWQLISENPCARVSPPKVEESEIQFLDEQGISALMA
;
A
#
# COMPACT_ATOMS: atom_id res chain seq x y z
N MET A 1 -6.05 -12.45 -36.08
CA MET A 1 -5.42 -13.78 -36.07
C MET A 1 -4.01 -13.69 -35.50
N ALA A 2 -3.65 -14.64 -34.64
CA ALA A 2 -2.32 -14.74 -34.07
C ALA A 2 -1.32 -15.20 -35.13
N ASN A 3 -0.18 -14.51 -35.23
CA ASN A 3 0.94 -14.95 -36.06
C ASN A 3 1.86 -15.80 -35.20
N ILE A 4 2.17 -17.02 -35.67
CA ILE A 4 2.98 -18.01 -34.95
C ILE A 4 4.30 -18.21 -35.71
N THR A 5 5.41 -17.97 -35.04
CA THR A 5 6.74 -18.13 -35.59
C THR A 5 7.53 -19.14 -34.75
N GLN A 6 8.07 -20.19 -35.41
CA GLN A 6 8.95 -21.16 -34.76
C GLN A 6 10.34 -20.58 -34.57
N ARG A 7 10.92 -20.80 -33.40
CA ARG A 7 12.32 -20.40 -33.08
C ARG A 7 13.08 -21.59 -32.52
N LYS A 8 14.29 -21.77 -32.99
CA LYS A 8 15.26 -22.73 -32.45
C LYS A 8 16.23 -21.99 -31.53
N GLY A 9 16.27 -22.38 -30.25
CA GLY A 9 17.23 -21.85 -29.29
C GLY A 9 18.64 -22.40 -29.50
N LYS A 10 19.66 -21.79 -28.91
CA LYS A 10 21.07 -22.22 -28.97
C LYS A 10 21.29 -23.69 -28.52
N ASN A 11 20.40 -24.21 -27.68
CA ASN A 11 20.46 -25.58 -27.13
C ASN A 11 19.59 -26.58 -27.94
N GLY A 12 19.22 -26.28 -29.18
CA GLY A 12 18.40 -27.14 -30.02
C GLY A 12 16.90 -27.18 -29.63
N ARG A 13 16.49 -26.54 -28.51
CA ARG A 13 15.08 -26.51 -28.08
C ARG A 13 14.24 -25.64 -29.00
N VAL A 14 13.10 -26.20 -29.42
CA VAL A 14 12.13 -25.51 -30.26
C VAL A 14 11.15 -24.73 -29.36
N SER A 15 10.92 -23.46 -29.66
CA SER A 15 9.91 -22.62 -29.08
C SER A 15 9.09 -21.92 -30.15
N TYR A 16 7.85 -21.55 -29.82
CA TYR A 16 6.93 -20.87 -30.72
C TYR A 16 6.60 -19.48 -30.18
N ARG A 17 6.83 -18.45 -30.96
CA ARG A 17 6.42 -17.08 -30.65
C ARG A 17 5.06 -16.83 -31.27
N ILE A 18 4.07 -16.60 -30.41
CA ILE A 18 2.72 -16.19 -30.79
C ILE A 18 2.68 -14.67 -30.74
N ARG A 19 2.33 -14.00 -31.82
CA ARG A 19 2.23 -12.54 -31.92
C ARG A 19 0.82 -12.15 -32.33
N VAL A 20 0.19 -11.26 -31.55
CA VAL A 20 -1.18 -10.79 -31.74
C VAL A 20 -1.16 -9.27 -31.86
N PHE A 21 -1.95 -8.73 -32.79
CA PHE A 21 -2.17 -7.30 -32.93
C PHE A 21 -3.04 -6.81 -31.76
N ALA A 22 -2.58 -5.78 -31.04
CA ALA A 22 -3.21 -5.26 -29.83
C ALA A 22 -3.81 -3.85 -30.03
N GLY A 23 -3.69 -3.26 -31.20
CA GLY A 23 -4.22 -1.91 -31.49
C GLY A 23 -3.16 -0.99 -32.09
N ILE A 24 -3.49 0.30 -32.10
CA ILE A 24 -2.67 1.38 -32.62
C ILE A 24 -2.45 2.39 -31.49
N ASP A 25 -1.24 2.92 -31.32
CA ASP A 25 -0.92 3.97 -30.35
C ASP A 25 -1.44 5.34 -30.80
N LEU A 26 -1.31 6.34 -29.96
CA LEU A 26 -1.71 7.72 -30.24
C LEU A 26 -0.93 8.36 -31.41
N GLN A 27 0.16 7.74 -31.84
CA GLN A 27 1.00 8.19 -32.95
C GLN A 27 0.73 7.42 -34.24
N GLY A 28 -0.29 6.53 -34.25
CA GLY A 28 -0.66 5.71 -35.42
C GLY A 28 0.19 4.44 -35.61
N LYS A 29 1.09 4.10 -34.68
CA LYS A 29 1.95 2.93 -34.76
C LYS A 29 1.21 1.69 -34.23
N GLN A 30 1.35 0.58 -34.97
CA GLN A 30 0.75 -0.70 -34.57
C GLN A 30 1.43 -1.29 -33.34
N ILE A 31 0.61 -1.63 -32.33
CA ILE A 31 1.05 -2.31 -31.12
C ILE A 31 0.83 -3.82 -31.28
N PHE A 32 1.85 -4.60 -31.01
CA PHE A 32 1.78 -6.06 -31.01
C PHE A 32 2.12 -6.61 -29.64
N ARG A 33 1.40 -7.63 -29.23
CA ARG A 33 1.74 -8.44 -28.06
C ARG A 33 2.32 -9.76 -28.50
N SER A 34 3.26 -10.31 -27.72
CA SER A 34 3.86 -11.59 -28.03
C SER A 34 4.01 -12.45 -26.77
N ARG A 35 3.71 -13.74 -26.94
CA ARG A 35 3.89 -14.78 -25.92
C ARG A 35 4.73 -15.90 -26.50
N THR A 36 5.60 -16.51 -25.70
CA THR A 36 6.41 -17.64 -26.12
C THR A 36 5.84 -18.92 -25.53
N PHE A 37 5.56 -19.89 -26.39
CA PHE A 37 5.17 -21.23 -26.00
C PHE A 37 6.36 -22.17 -26.18
N THR A 38 6.71 -22.92 -25.13
CA THR A 38 7.78 -23.93 -25.18
C THR A 38 7.12 -25.29 -24.93
N PRO A 39 7.16 -26.23 -25.90
CA PRO A 39 6.64 -27.57 -25.71
C PRO A 39 7.36 -28.28 -24.56
N LYS A 40 6.63 -29.13 -23.84
CA LYS A 40 7.23 -30.02 -22.84
C LYS A 40 7.97 -31.16 -23.54
N ASP A 41 9.06 -31.63 -22.95
CA ASP A 41 9.83 -32.75 -23.48
C ASP A 41 8.91 -34.00 -23.56
N GLY A 42 8.99 -34.73 -24.71
CA GLY A 42 8.19 -35.93 -24.93
C GLY A 42 6.84 -35.73 -25.62
N MET A 43 6.44 -34.48 -25.95
CA MET A 43 5.19 -34.24 -26.70
C MET A 43 5.33 -34.61 -28.17
N SER A 44 4.34 -35.32 -28.73
CA SER A 44 4.26 -35.59 -30.18
C SER A 44 3.92 -34.31 -30.96
N ALA A 45 4.28 -34.26 -32.26
CA ALA A 45 3.99 -33.10 -33.11
C ALA A 45 2.51 -32.68 -33.09
N ARG A 46 1.59 -33.64 -33.11
CA ARG A 46 0.13 -33.40 -33.03
C ARG A 46 -0.31 -32.82 -31.70
N GLN A 47 0.33 -33.23 -30.60
CA GLN A 47 0.04 -32.66 -29.26
C GLN A 47 0.56 -31.24 -29.15
N ILE A 48 1.74 -30.95 -29.72
CA ILE A 48 2.34 -29.61 -29.77
C ILE A 48 1.40 -28.67 -30.54
N GLU A 49 0.95 -29.08 -31.74
CA GLU A 49 0.06 -28.29 -32.58
C GLU A 49 -1.27 -27.97 -31.86
N LYS A 50 -1.90 -28.96 -31.24
CA LYS A 50 -3.15 -28.78 -30.49
C LYS A 50 -2.96 -27.84 -29.30
N ALA A 51 -1.86 -27.98 -28.54
CA ALA A 51 -1.56 -27.13 -27.40
C ALA A 51 -1.23 -25.69 -27.85
N LEU A 52 -0.49 -25.55 -28.95
CA LEU A 52 -0.13 -24.27 -29.54
C LEU A 52 -1.37 -23.50 -30.04
N THR A 53 -2.29 -24.18 -30.71
CA THR A 53 -3.55 -23.59 -31.19
C THR A 53 -4.41 -23.14 -30.02
N LYS A 54 -4.53 -23.96 -28.97
CA LYS A 54 -5.27 -23.60 -27.74
C LYS A 54 -4.66 -22.37 -27.07
N GLU A 55 -3.33 -22.33 -26.94
CA GLU A 55 -2.62 -21.19 -26.33
C GLU A 55 -2.76 -19.93 -27.19
N ALA A 56 -2.70 -20.05 -28.52
CA ALA A 56 -2.87 -18.93 -29.44
C ALA A 56 -4.28 -18.33 -29.35
N LEU A 57 -5.32 -19.15 -29.31
CA LEU A 57 -6.71 -18.69 -29.14
C LEU A 57 -6.92 -18.02 -27.79
N SER A 58 -6.42 -18.63 -26.71
CA SER A 58 -6.50 -18.05 -25.38
C SER A 58 -5.81 -16.69 -25.29
N PHE A 59 -4.63 -16.57 -25.91
CA PHE A 59 -3.87 -15.32 -25.94
C PHE A 59 -4.54 -14.26 -26.83
N GLU A 60 -5.14 -14.64 -27.93
CA GLU A 60 -5.90 -13.74 -28.81
C GLU A 60 -7.13 -13.17 -28.10
N GLU A 61 -7.87 -14.01 -27.35
CA GLU A 61 -8.97 -13.55 -26.52
C GLU A 61 -8.53 -12.61 -25.39
N GLU A 62 -7.41 -12.92 -24.74
CA GLU A 62 -6.84 -12.08 -23.69
C GLU A 62 -6.47 -10.69 -24.23
N VAL A 63 -5.81 -10.63 -25.40
CA VAL A 63 -5.47 -9.37 -26.07
C VAL A 63 -6.72 -8.61 -26.50
N ARG A 64 -7.75 -9.31 -27.02
CA ARG A 64 -9.02 -8.70 -27.45
C ARG A 64 -9.80 -8.12 -26.27
N ARG A 65 -9.78 -8.77 -25.11
CA ARG A 65 -10.41 -8.24 -23.88
C ARG A 65 -9.70 -7.01 -23.30
N GLY A 66 -8.73 -6.46 -24.04
CA GLY A 66 -8.00 -5.28 -23.63
C GLY A 66 -6.89 -5.56 -22.64
N GLY A 67 -6.34 -6.77 -22.62
CA GLY A 67 -5.18 -7.17 -21.84
C GLY A 67 -3.96 -6.28 -22.08
N LEU A 68 -4.07 -5.02 -21.70
CA LEU A 68 -3.01 -4.02 -21.65
C LEU A 68 -2.10 -4.26 -20.43
N SER A 69 -2.36 -5.31 -19.68
CA SER A 69 -1.48 -5.68 -18.57
C SER A 69 -0.10 -5.94 -19.12
N SER A 70 0.84 -5.14 -18.74
CA SER A 70 2.18 -5.66 -18.56
C SER A 70 2.02 -6.88 -17.65
N PRO A 71 2.20 -8.13 -18.13
CA PRO A 71 1.88 -9.32 -17.32
C PRO A 71 2.71 -9.40 -16.03
N ASP A 72 3.64 -8.49 -15.88
CA ASP A 72 4.62 -8.42 -14.81
C ASP A 72 4.46 -7.23 -13.86
N MET A 73 3.47 -6.33 -14.07
CA MET A 73 3.25 -5.18 -13.17
C MET A 73 2.91 -5.66 -11.75
N THR A 74 3.65 -5.18 -10.78
CA THR A 74 3.43 -5.46 -9.36
C THR A 74 2.35 -4.55 -8.77
N VAL A 75 1.83 -4.91 -7.59
CA VAL A 75 0.86 -4.07 -6.86
C VAL A 75 1.46 -2.71 -6.51
N ASP A 76 2.75 -2.65 -6.14
CA ASP A 76 3.42 -1.38 -5.82
C ASP A 76 3.50 -0.46 -7.05
N GLU A 77 4.01 -0.97 -8.17
CA GLU A 77 4.10 -0.22 -9.42
C GLU A 77 2.71 0.29 -9.88
N PHE A 78 1.68 -0.54 -9.70
CA PHE A 78 0.32 -0.15 -10.02
C PHE A 78 -0.19 0.97 -9.10
N LEU A 79 0.02 0.88 -7.79
CA LEU A 79 -0.43 1.89 -6.84
C LEU A 79 0.24 3.23 -7.08
N GLN A 80 1.54 3.25 -7.39
CA GLN A 80 2.27 4.47 -7.75
C GLN A 80 1.71 5.09 -9.05
N LYS A 81 1.49 4.25 -10.06
CA LYS A 81 0.88 4.69 -11.32
C LYS A 81 -0.52 5.25 -11.09
N TRP A 82 -1.37 4.55 -10.36
CA TRP A 82 -2.73 4.97 -10.04
C TRP A 82 -2.74 6.29 -9.25
N LEU A 83 -1.83 6.44 -8.29
CA LEU A 83 -1.71 7.68 -7.50
C LEU A 83 -1.38 8.88 -8.39
N ASN A 84 -0.42 8.73 -9.30
CA ASN A 84 0.07 9.81 -10.16
C ASN A 84 -0.89 10.13 -11.33
N GLU A 85 -1.42 9.11 -11.98
CA GLU A 85 -2.21 9.29 -13.20
C GLU A 85 -3.68 9.58 -12.94
N TYR A 86 -4.24 9.04 -11.84
CA TYR A 86 -5.65 9.18 -11.51
C TYR A 86 -5.88 9.97 -10.22
N ALA A 87 -5.36 9.49 -9.08
CA ALA A 87 -5.72 10.05 -7.78
C ALA A 87 -5.32 11.52 -7.66
N ALA A 88 -4.10 11.88 -8.09
CA ALA A 88 -3.61 13.26 -8.05
C ALA A 88 -4.44 14.24 -8.91
N LYS A 89 -5.11 13.74 -9.97
CA LYS A 89 -5.89 14.56 -10.89
C LYS A 89 -7.38 14.62 -10.56
N GLN A 90 -7.91 13.57 -9.93
CA GLN A 90 -9.36 13.38 -9.75
C GLN A 90 -9.81 13.53 -8.30
N LEU A 91 -8.91 13.34 -7.32
CA LEU A 91 -9.26 13.34 -5.91
C LEU A 91 -8.85 14.66 -5.24
N LYS A 92 -9.49 14.96 -4.10
CA LYS A 92 -9.13 16.12 -3.28
C LYS A 92 -7.71 15.96 -2.73
N ILE A 93 -6.96 17.05 -2.63
CA ILE A 93 -5.57 17.09 -2.15
C ILE A 93 -5.42 16.38 -0.78
N LYS A 94 -6.39 16.56 0.11
CA LYS A 94 -6.39 15.89 1.43
C LYS A 94 -6.41 14.37 1.29
N THR A 95 -7.29 13.83 0.43
CA THR A 95 -7.40 12.39 0.17
C THR A 95 -6.12 11.82 -0.44
N VAL A 96 -5.52 12.56 -1.38
CA VAL A 96 -4.24 12.15 -1.99
C VAL A 96 -3.13 12.05 -0.95
N LYS A 97 -3.01 13.05 -0.05
CA LYS A 97 -2.04 13.02 1.06
C LYS A 97 -2.28 11.85 2.03
N GLU A 98 -3.53 11.56 2.35
CA GLU A 98 -3.90 10.39 3.17
C GLU A 98 -3.47 9.09 2.49
N TYR A 99 -3.76 8.93 1.20
CA TYR A 99 -3.38 7.76 0.42
C TYR A 99 -1.87 7.60 0.30
N GLN A 100 -1.13 8.70 0.10
CA GLN A 100 0.34 8.69 0.13
C GLN A 100 0.89 8.17 1.47
N GLY A 101 0.22 8.46 2.58
CA GLY A 101 0.58 7.93 3.90
C GLY A 101 0.26 6.44 4.10
N LEU A 102 -0.77 5.92 3.40
CA LEU A 102 -1.20 4.52 3.53
C LEU A 102 -0.44 3.57 2.59
N ILE A 103 -0.08 4.02 1.38
CA ILE A 103 0.57 3.21 0.34
C ILE A 103 1.84 2.50 0.84
N PRO A 104 2.78 3.13 1.56
CA PRO A 104 4.02 2.46 1.98
C PRO A 104 3.79 1.17 2.76
N ARG A 105 2.75 1.11 3.60
CA ARG A 105 2.42 -0.10 4.35
C ARG A 105 1.79 -1.17 3.46
N ILE A 106 0.96 -0.79 2.50
CA ILE A 106 0.40 -1.72 1.51
C ILE A 106 1.52 -2.28 0.64
N SER A 107 2.44 -1.42 0.18
CA SER A 107 3.58 -1.81 -0.64
C SER A 107 4.53 -2.76 0.09
N ALA A 108 4.76 -2.54 1.39
CA ALA A 108 5.57 -3.46 2.21
C ALA A 108 4.94 -4.86 2.32
N ALA A 109 3.60 -4.96 2.40
CA ALA A 109 2.90 -6.23 2.57
C ALA A 109 2.54 -6.91 1.24
N LEU A 110 2.04 -6.16 0.27
CA LEU A 110 1.46 -6.69 -0.97
C LEU A 110 2.22 -6.25 -2.24
N GLY A 111 3.13 -5.29 -2.12
CA GLY A 111 3.77 -4.62 -3.25
C GLY A 111 4.55 -5.54 -4.18
N HIS A 112 5.16 -6.60 -3.65
CA HIS A 112 5.92 -7.60 -4.40
C HIS A 112 5.06 -8.55 -5.24
N ILE A 113 3.75 -8.61 -4.98
CA ILE A 113 2.82 -9.51 -5.67
C ILE A 113 2.49 -8.91 -7.04
N LYS A 114 2.49 -9.74 -8.08
CA LYS A 114 1.99 -9.32 -9.40
C LYS A 114 0.51 -9.00 -9.33
N LEU A 115 0.09 -7.89 -9.91
CA LEU A 115 -1.29 -7.41 -9.86
C LEU A 115 -2.30 -8.48 -10.35
N SER A 116 -1.94 -9.23 -11.40
CA SER A 116 -2.72 -10.34 -11.96
C SER A 116 -2.84 -11.57 -11.03
N LYS A 117 -1.97 -11.67 -10.01
CA LYS A 117 -1.94 -12.78 -9.04
C LYS A 117 -2.45 -12.38 -7.67
N LEU A 118 -2.90 -11.15 -7.50
CA LEU A 118 -3.47 -10.68 -6.24
C LEU A 118 -4.82 -11.37 -6.01
N THR A 119 -4.93 -12.05 -4.87
CA THR A 119 -6.13 -12.81 -4.48
C THR A 119 -6.82 -12.19 -3.27
N PRO A 120 -8.11 -12.48 -3.03
CA PRO A 120 -8.80 -12.09 -1.80
C PRO A 120 -8.08 -12.57 -0.53
N GLY A 121 -7.45 -13.77 -0.57
CA GLY A 121 -6.69 -14.31 0.55
C GLY A 121 -5.49 -13.44 0.96
N HIS A 122 -4.76 -12.86 0.00
CA HIS A 122 -3.67 -11.92 0.30
C HIS A 122 -4.18 -10.66 1.01
N ILE A 123 -5.36 -10.16 0.62
CA ILE A 123 -5.97 -8.98 1.24
C ILE A 123 -6.43 -9.29 2.67
N MET A 124 -7.01 -10.47 2.90
CA MET A 124 -7.39 -10.91 4.25
C MET A 124 -6.17 -11.01 5.16
N GLN A 125 -5.10 -11.67 4.70
CA GLN A 125 -3.83 -11.75 5.45
C GLN A 125 -3.25 -10.37 5.77
N PHE A 126 -3.36 -9.42 4.86
CA PHE A 126 -2.96 -8.04 5.11
C PHE A 126 -3.80 -7.40 6.23
N TYR A 127 -5.10 -7.64 6.27
CA TYR A 127 -5.96 -7.13 7.37
C TYR A 127 -5.62 -7.78 8.71
N ASP A 128 -5.31 -9.07 8.71
CA ASP A 128 -4.86 -9.77 9.91
C ASP A 128 -3.54 -9.17 10.43
N GLN A 129 -2.61 -8.82 9.54
CA GLN A 129 -1.39 -8.11 9.90
C GLN A 129 -1.68 -6.70 10.48
N LEU A 130 -2.67 -5.97 9.94
CA LEU A 130 -3.07 -4.67 10.47
C LEU A 130 -3.67 -4.76 11.88
N ALA A 131 -4.25 -5.90 12.23
CA ALA A 131 -4.82 -6.16 13.56
C ALA A 131 -3.78 -6.58 14.61
N GLN A 132 -2.53 -6.86 14.20
CA GLN A 132 -1.47 -7.27 15.13
C GLN A 132 -0.99 -6.10 15.99
N GLN A 133 -0.46 -6.43 17.18
CA GLN A 133 0.16 -5.47 18.08
C GLN A 133 1.45 -4.89 17.48
N GLY A 134 1.80 -3.66 17.87
CA GLY A 134 3.04 -3.00 17.43
C GLY A 134 3.01 -2.38 16.04
N ILE A 135 1.93 -2.52 15.27
CA ILE A 135 1.79 -1.96 13.92
C ILE A 135 1.49 -0.45 13.92
N ARG A 136 1.07 0.08 15.05
CA ARG A 136 0.68 1.49 15.16
C ARG A 136 1.90 2.41 15.13
N LEU A 137 1.97 3.29 14.11
CA LEU A 137 3.02 4.31 13.97
C LEU A 137 2.70 5.62 14.69
N ASP A 138 1.45 5.81 15.10
CA ASP A 138 0.94 7.01 15.78
C ASP A 138 0.86 6.85 17.30
N ALA A 139 1.57 5.88 17.87
CA ALA A 139 1.69 5.68 19.30
C ALA A 139 2.13 6.99 19.98
N LYS A 140 1.49 7.31 21.12
CA LYS A 140 1.80 8.48 21.90
C LYS A 140 2.74 8.13 23.04
N TYR A 141 3.71 8.95 23.24
CA TYR A 141 4.74 8.79 24.26
C TYR A 141 4.74 9.95 25.22
N LYS A 142 4.96 9.68 26.49
CA LYS A 142 5.13 10.67 27.53
C LYS A 142 6.56 10.65 28.06
N ALA A 143 7.15 11.83 28.27
CA ALA A 143 8.48 11.95 28.85
C ALA A 143 8.46 11.43 30.28
N ARG A 144 9.45 10.62 30.65
CA ARG A 144 9.69 10.20 32.04
C ARG A 144 10.30 11.34 32.83
N GLN A 145 10.09 11.32 34.12
CA GLN A 145 10.62 12.33 35.05
C GLN A 145 12.15 12.50 34.91
N LEU A 146 12.87 11.41 34.75
CA LEU A 146 14.33 11.39 34.54
C LEU A 146 14.74 12.22 33.31
N LEU A 147 14.00 12.18 32.21
CA LEU A 147 14.29 13.01 31.03
C LEU A 147 14.01 14.50 31.33
N ILE A 148 12.93 14.78 32.04
CA ILE A 148 12.52 16.16 32.39
C ILE A 148 13.58 16.81 33.26
N GLU A 149 14.12 16.09 34.23
CA GLU A 149 15.18 16.54 35.15
C GLU A 149 16.52 16.70 34.46
N SER A 150 16.84 15.87 33.47
CA SER A 150 18.13 15.91 32.75
C SER A 150 18.32 17.14 31.85
N CYS A 151 17.22 17.92 31.57
CA CYS A 151 17.32 19.12 30.73
C CYS A 151 16.55 20.30 31.34
N PRO A 152 17.21 21.14 32.16
CA PRO A 152 16.61 22.32 32.77
C PRO A 152 16.22 23.37 31.73
N LYS A 153 15.34 24.32 32.14
CA LYS A 153 14.75 25.32 31.24
C LYS A 153 15.75 26.03 30.35
N GLY A 154 16.93 26.40 30.87
CA GLY A 154 17.98 27.11 30.11
C GLY A 154 18.61 26.32 28.97
N GLN A 155 18.57 24.98 29.00
CA GLN A 155 19.14 24.10 27.96
C GLN A 155 18.16 23.65 26.90
N ARG A 156 16.85 23.89 27.07
CA ARG A 156 15.80 23.44 26.16
C ARG A 156 15.92 24.02 24.77
N LYS A 157 16.37 25.25 24.64
CA LYS A 157 16.63 25.92 23.36
C LYS A 157 17.71 25.19 22.56
N LEU A 158 18.81 24.86 23.22
CA LEU A 158 19.91 24.10 22.61
C LEU A 158 19.46 22.68 22.20
N LEU A 159 18.67 22.04 23.05
CA LEU A 159 18.06 20.73 22.74
C LEU A 159 17.17 20.81 21.53
N ALA A 160 16.32 21.82 21.43
CA ALA A 160 15.42 22.03 20.29
C ALA A 160 16.21 22.14 18.97
N GLN A 161 17.31 22.90 18.99
CA GLN A 161 18.20 23.01 17.83
C GLN A 161 18.88 21.70 17.47
N LYS A 162 19.46 20.97 18.45
CA LYS A 162 20.10 19.67 18.22
C LYS A 162 19.12 18.60 17.71
N ALA A 163 17.89 18.57 18.23
CA ALA A 163 16.87 17.62 17.85
C ALA A 163 16.12 18.02 16.56
N VAL A 164 16.39 19.21 16.00
CA VAL A 164 15.66 19.76 14.83
C VAL A 164 14.17 19.74 15.06
N ILE A 165 13.72 20.35 16.17
CA ILE A 165 12.31 20.53 16.55
C ILE A 165 12.10 21.94 17.10
N SER A 166 10.84 22.39 17.18
CA SER A 166 10.54 23.72 17.72
C SER A 166 10.73 23.78 19.24
N GLU A 167 11.16 24.92 19.76
CA GLU A 167 11.25 25.17 21.23
C GLU A 167 9.91 24.96 21.91
N ARG A 168 8.80 25.34 21.22
CA ARG A 168 7.44 25.11 21.70
C ARG A 168 7.13 23.62 21.87
N THR A 169 7.61 22.77 20.96
CA THR A 169 7.43 21.31 21.06
C THR A 169 8.17 20.75 22.27
N VAL A 170 9.40 21.22 22.52
CA VAL A 170 10.16 20.83 23.71
C VAL A 170 9.43 21.27 24.96
N ALA A 171 9.01 22.54 25.05
CA ALA A 171 8.25 23.06 26.21
C ALA A 171 6.97 22.27 26.46
N TYR A 172 6.25 21.90 25.40
CA TYR A 172 5.01 21.11 25.46
C TYR A 172 5.27 19.72 26.06
N ILE A 173 6.32 19.02 25.63
CA ILE A 173 6.72 17.72 26.14
C ILE A 173 7.14 17.80 27.61
N TRP A 174 7.94 18.82 27.98
CA TRP A 174 8.38 19.05 29.37
C TRP A 174 7.27 19.50 30.31
N ALA A 175 6.15 20.00 29.76
CA ALA A 175 4.92 20.25 30.51
C ALA A 175 4.09 18.96 30.75
N GLY A 176 4.60 17.80 30.35
CA GLY A 176 3.97 16.50 30.57
C GLY A 176 2.97 16.08 29.49
N HIS A 177 2.93 16.79 28.36
CA HIS A 177 2.08 16.42 27.24
C HIS A 177 2.70 15.31 26.36
N ASN A 178 1.84 14.68 25.60
CA ASN A 178 2.21 13.53 24.78
C ASN A 178 2.92 13.95 23.49
N THR A 179 3.81 13.09 23.00
CA THR A 179 4.54 13.31 21.74
C THR A 179 4.47 12.08 20.84
N SER A 180 4.79 12.26 19.55
CA SER A 180 4.88 11.18 18.58
C SER A 180 6.22 10.44 18.68
N LEU A 181 6.26 9.19 18.19
CA LEU A 181 7.48 8.39 18.14
C LEU A 181 8.66 9.11 17.44
N PRO A 182 8.47 9.70 16.22
CA PRO A 182 9.57 10.38 15.55
C PRO A 182 10.16 11.56 16.36
N THR A 183 9.30 12.32 17.03
CA THR A 183 9.73 13.44 17.88
C THR A 183 10.49 12.95 19.11
N ALA A 184 9.98 11.90 19.77
CA ALA A 184 10.62 11.28 20.91
C ALA A 184 11.99 10.70 20.55
N GLN A 185 12.11 10.03 19.39
CA GLN A 185 13.40 9.52 18.88
C GLN A 185 14.42 10.64 18.62
N LYS A 186 14.01 11.75 18.00
CA LYS A 186 14.87 12.90 17.78
C LYS A 186 15.45 13.46 19.09
N ILE A 187 14.64 13.54 20.13
CA ILE A 187 15.05 13.98 21.46
C ILE A 187 16.05 12.98 22.06
N CYS A 188 15.74 11.68 22.03
CA CYS A 188 16.64 10.64 22.52
C CYS A 188 18.01 10.67 21.85
N ASN A 189 18.05 10.82 20.54
CA ASN A 189 19.28 10.93 19.75
C ASN A 189 20.06 12.19 20.10
N ALA A 190 19.39 13.34 20.26
CA ALA A 190 20.03 14.61 20.60
C ALA A 190 20.64 14.61 22.02
N MET A 191 20.04 13.85 22.95
CA MET A 191 20.51 13.73 24.33
C MET A 191 21.33 12.46 24.58
N ASN A 192 21.48 11.59 23.59
CA ASN A 192 22.18 10.30 23.71
C ASN A 192 21.64 9.44 24.87
N ILE A 193 20.30 9.40 25.02
CA ILE A 193 19.62 8.64 26.08
C ILE A 193 18.84 7.48 25.43
N ALA A 194 18.89 6.29 26.06
CA ALA A 194 18.10 5.16 25.61
C ALA A 194 16.60 5.47 25.68
N PHE A 195 15.86 5.14 24.62
CA PHE A 195 14.43 5.46 24.46
C PHE A 195 13.58 4.96 25.64
N SER A 196 13.82 3.74 26.10
CA SER A 196 13.10 3.12 27.24
C SER A 196 13.29 3.86 28.57
N ARG A 197 14.41 4.58 28.73
CA ARG A 197 14.67 5.41 29.91
C ARG A 197 14.05 6.80 29.81
N ALA A 198 13.92 7.32 28.57
CA ALA A 198 13.45 8.68 28.32
C ALA A 198 11.93 8.78 28.21
N PHE A 199 11.30 7.81 27.56
CA PHE A 199 9.88 7.86 27.25
C PHE A 199 9.12 6.59 27.67
N VAL A 200 7.83 6.74 27.95
CA VAL A 200 6.89 5.63 28.18
C VAL A 200 5.79 5.70 27.12
N ASN A 201 5.45 4.56 26.55
CA ASN A 201 4.28 4.46 25.67
C ASN A 201 3.00 4.55 26.52
N ILE A 202 2.13 5.50 26.19
CA ILE A 202 0.86 5.72 26.89
C ILE A 202 -0.34 5.40 25.99
N SER A 203 -0.10 4.88 24.78
CA SER A 203 -1.19 4.44 23.91
C SER A 203 -1.87 3.23 24.55
N PRO A 204 -3.18 3.28 24.78
CA PRO A 204 -3.91 2.18 25.44
C PRO A 204 -3.97 0.91 24.58
N CYS A 205 -3.69 1.03 23.28
CA CYS A 205 -3.73 -0.09 22.35
C CYS A 205 -2.63 0.06 21.29
N ASP A 206 -1.80 -0.97 21.17
CA ASP A 206 -0.77 -1.05 20.12
C ASP A 206 -1.32 -1.52 18.77
N THR A 207 -2.61 -1.82 18.70
CA THR A 207 -3.33 -2.23 17.50
C THR A 207 -3.92 -1.02 16.76
N LEU A 208 -4.10 -1.15 15.45
CA LEU A 208 -4.81 -0.14 14.67
C LEU A 208 -6.31 -0.18 15.01
N LYS A 209 -6.93 1.00 15.15
CA LYS A 209 -8.39 1.08 15.24
C LYS A 209 -9.02 0.53 13.97
N GLY A 210 -10.19 -0.11 14.09
CA GLY A 210 -10.94 -0.63 12.95
C GLY A 210 -11.25 0.43 11.88
N SER A 211 -11.49 1.69 12.29
CA SER A 211 -11.64 2.82 11.37
C SER A 211 -10.39 3.05 10.50
N SER A 212 -9.18 2.99 11.10
CA SER A 212 -7.93 3.12 10.35
C SER A 212 -7.72 1.96 9.38
N ALA A 213 -8.02 0.72 9.80
CA ALA A 213 -7.95 -0.45 8.94
C ALA A 213 -8.95 -0.35 7.76
N ARG A 214 -10.14 0.24 7.98
CA ARG A 214 -11.13 0.50 6.93
C ARG A 214 -10.62 1.49 5.87
N HIS A 215 -9.75 2.46 6.22
CA HIS A 215 -9.14 3.36 5.24
C HIS A 215 -8.23 2.60 4.25
N TYR A 216 -7.49 1.59 4.70
CA TYR A 216 -6.71 0.72 3.81
C TYR A 216 -7.60 -0.06 2.84
N HIS A 217 -8.74 -0.60 3.33
CA HIS A 217 -9.72 -1.26 2.48
C HIS A 217 -10.29 -0.30 1.41
N SER A 218 -10.67 0.91 1.81
CA SER A 218 -11.22 1.92 0.89
C SER A 218 -10.23 2.31 -0.21
N LEU A 219 -8.95 2.49 0.14
CA LEU A 219 -7.89 2.77 -0.83
C LEU A 219 -7.72 1.59 -1.80
N LEU A 220 -7.54 0.36 -1.28
CA LEU A 220 -7.35 -0.84 -2.10
C LEU A 220 -8.55 -1.08 -3.01
N SER A 221 -9.77 -0.97 -2.48
CA SER A 221 -11.01 -1.16 -3.25
C SER A 221 -11.13 -0.13 -4.39
N SER A 222 -10.81 1.13 -4.11
CA SER A 222 -10.82 2.21 -5.11
C SER A 222 -9.75 2.01 -6.19
N ALA A 223 -8.52 1.73 -5.79
CA ALA A 223 -7.41 1.53 -6.72
C ALA A 223 -7.63 0.29 -7.60
N LEU A 224 -7.99 -0.85 -7.00
CA LEU A 224 -8.25 -2.08 -7.74
C LEU A 224 -9.51 -2.01 -8.60
N GLY A 225 -10.52 -1.25 -8.17
CA GLY A 225 -11.68 -0.91 -9.02
C GLY A 225 -11.27 -0.14 -10.27
N MET A 226 -10.28 0.74 -10.17
CA MET A 226 -9.70 1.42 -11.32
C MET A 226 -8.85 0.47 -12.18
N ALA A 227 -8.14 -0.50 -11.57
CA ALA A 227 -7.42 -1.52 -12.30
C ALA A 227 -8.36 -2.36 -13.21
N VAL A 228 -9.57 -2.65 -12.73
CA VAL A 228 -10.61 -3.31 -13.54
C VAL A 228 -11.05 -2.41 -14.70
N LYS A 229 -11.34 -1.12 -14.45
CA LYS A 229 -11.70 -0.17 -15.49
C LYS A 229 -10.61 0.02 -16.53
N TRP A 230 -9.35 -0.02 -16.12
CA TRP A 230 -8.18 0.02 -17.02
C TRP A 230 -7.88 -1.35 -17.65
N GLN A 231 -8.71 -2.36 -17.39
CA GLN A 231 -8.57 -3.72 -17.91
C GLN A 231 -7.24 -4.40 -17.57
N LEU A 232 -6.63 -4.01 -16.45
CA LEU A 232 -5.40 -4.60 -15.94
C LEU A 232 -5.66 -5.93 -15.21
N ILE A 233 -6.85 -6.05 -14.59
CA ILE A 233 -7.36 -7.27 -13.95
C ILE A 233 -8.81 -7.47 -14.36
N SER A 234 -9.28 -8.70 -14.32
CA SER A 234 -10.66 -9.07 -14.72
C SER A 234 -11.70 -8.70 -13.66
N GLU A 235 -11.31 -8.75 -12.39
CA GLU A 235 -12.21 -8.48 -11.27
C GLU A 235 -11.44 -7.84 -10.10
N ASN A 236 -12.19 -7.14 -9.23
CA ASN A 236 -11.60 -6.53 -8.04
C ASN A 236 -11.60 -7.55 -6.88
N PRO A 237 -10.43 -8.03 -6.42
CA PRO A 237 -10.36 -8.99 -5.33
C PRO A 237 -10.87 -8.42 -3.99
N CYS A 238 -10.87 -7.09 -3.78
CA CYS A 238 -11.47 -6.47 -2.59
C CYS A 238 -12.98 -6.62 -2.51
N ALA A 239 -13.68 -6.77 -3.65
CA ALA A 239 -15.12 -6.94 -3.66
C ALA A 239 -15.58 -8.25 -2.99
N ARG A 240 -14.67 -9.24 -2.86
CA ARG A 240 -14.91 -10.52 -2.21
C ARG A 240 -14.42 -10.58 -0.76
N VAL A 241 -13.97 -9.47 -0.21
CA VAL A 241 -13.45 -9.39 1.17
C VAL A 241 -14.26 -8.37 1.94
N SER A 242 -14.77 -8.78 3.09
CA SER A 242 -15.46 -7.85 4.00
C SER A 242 -14.48 -6.83 4.58
N PRO A 243 -14.84 -5.54 4.60
CA PRO A 243 -14.01 -4.53 5.25
C PRO A 243 -13.85 -4.83 6.75
N PRO A 244 -12.74 -4.42 7.38
CA PRO A 244 -12.55 -4.54 8.82
C PRO A 244 -13.69 -3.90 9.59
N LYS A 245 -14.13 -4.57 10.67
CA LYS A 245 -15.19 -4.05 11.54
C LYS A 245 -14.71 -2.78 12.25
N VAL A 246 -15.60 -1.81 12.34
CA VAL A 246 -15.39 -0.61 13.13
C VAL A 246 -16.25 -0.75 14.37
N GLU A 247 -15.64 -0.65 15.54
CA GLU A 247 -16.37 -0.52 16.79
C GLU A 247 -17.04 0.86 16.79
N GLU A 248 -18.34 0.88 16.85
CA GLU A 248 -19.10 2.10 17.02
C GLU A 248 -18.91 2.58 18.46
N SER A 249 -18.27 3.73 18.65
CA SER A 249 -18.26 4.38 19.95
C SER A 249 -19.62 5.05 20.15
N GLU A 250 -20.27 4.77 21.26
CA GLU A 250 -21.46 5.52 21.66
C GLU A 250 -21.13 7.02 21.69
N ILE A 251 -21.96 7.79 21.02
CA ILE A 251 -21.87 9.25 21.06
C ILE A 251 -22.38 9.68 22.43
N GLN A 252 -21.48 10.12 23.30
CA GLN A 252 -21.88 10.73 24.57
C GLN A 252 -22.38 12.15 24.29
N PHE A 253 -23.67 12.37 24.42
CA PHE A 253 -24.24 13.70 24.39
C PHE A 253 -23.96 14.39 25.75
N LEU A 254 -23.58 15.66 25.68
CA LEU A 254 -23.49 16.47 26.88
C LEU A 254 -24.92 16.68 27.41
N ASP A 255 -25.14 16.35 28.68
CA ASP A 255 -26.34 16.70 29.41
C ASP A 255 -26.32 18.20 29.81
N GLU A 256 -27.42 18.71 30.39
CA GLU A 256 -27.49 20.11 30.81
C GLU A 256 -26.40 20.51 31.82
N GLN A 257 -25.98 19.57 32.68
CA GLN A 257 -24.89 19.80 33.62
C GLN A 257 -23.54 19.90 32.92
N GLY A 258 -23.28 19.05 31.90
CA GLY A 258 -22.09 19.11 31.08
C GLY A 258 -22.00 20.39 30.23
N ILE A 259 -23.15 20.87 29.72
CA ILE A 259 -23.22 22.15 28.99
C ILE A 259 -22.92 23.31 29.94
N SER A 260 -23.51 23.31 31.12
CA SER A 260 -23.30 24.36 32.14
C SER A 260 -21.84 24.42 32.62
N ALA A 261 -21.20 23.24 32.79
CA ALA A 261 -19.78 23.17 33.16
C ALA A 261 -18.84 23.62 32.04
N LEU A 262 -19.26 23.58 30.79
CA LEU A 262 -18.46 24.00 29.62
C LEU A 262 -18.58 25.51 29.38
N MET A 263 -19.63 26.16 29.90
CA MET A 263 -19.92 27.59 29.79
C MET A 263 -19.44 28.40 31.00
N ALA A 264 -19.07 27.76 32.11
CA ALA A 264 -18.47 28.37 33.30
C ALA A 264 -16.97 28.54 33.17
#